data_cde0b26c7d08994b6798a9f63877958d
#
_entry.id   cde0b26c7d08994b6798a9f63877958d
#
_cell.length_a   1.000
_cell.length_b   1.000
_cell.length_c   1.000
_cell.angle_alpha   90.00
_cell.angle_beta   90.00
_cell.angle_gamma   90.00
#
_symmetry.space_group_name_H-M   'P 1'
#
loop_
_entity.id
_entity.type
_entity.pdbx_description
1 polymer ?
#
loop_
_entity_poly.entity_id
_entity_poly.type
_entity_poly.pdbx_seq_one_letter_code
_entity_poly.pdbx_strand_id
1 'polypeptide(L)'
;MLSAKGYLYAPRDARATVSLTRRDPRETRLGLQLFGREPDLIARAAAELSDKGFAFIDLNMGCPAPKITGNGEGSALMREPELAQAVAAAAVRATHLPVTVKIRAGWDSATAPELARRLQDAGVRAIAVHARTRMQFYSGKADWSVIQAVKRAVSLPVIGNGDIVDGESAARMLEETGCDGLMVARAAQGNPWIFAQIRAHLRGEPWNAPSVEERVCTALRHLDMQIALDGEEHAVREMRKHIAWYVSGLRGSARLREKINALPRAQQVRDCLLEYAAQL
;
A
#
# COMPACT_ATOMS: atom_id res chain seq x y z
N MET A 1 5.28 -1.43 -5.52
CA MET A 1 5.42 -2.83 -5.97
C MET A 1 6.38 -2.91 -7.14
N LEU A 2 7.22 -3.91 -7.15
CA LEU A 2 8.32 -4.12 -8.10
C LEU A 2 8.00 -5.34 -8.98
N SER A 3 8.12 -5.20 -10.31
CA SER A 3 8.01 -6.34 -11.22
C SER A 3 9.23 -7.23 -11.05
N ALA A 4 9.03 -8.51 -10.77
CA ALA A 4 10.14 -9.48 -10.68
C ALA A 4 10.91 -9.56 -12.00
N LYS A 5 10.19 -9.69 -13.12
CA LYS A 5 10.77 -9.67 -14.46
C LYS A 5 11.48 -8.35 -14.77
N GLY A 6 10.83 -7.21 -14.46
CA GLY A 6 11.42 -5.89 -14.64
C GLY A 6 12.72 -5.73 -13.83
N TYR A 7 12.75 -6.18 -12.59
CA TYR A 7 13.93 -6.13 -11.74
C TYR A 7 15.11 -6.96 -12.28
N LEU A 8 14.83 -8.18 -12.72
CA LEU A 8 15.86 -9.12 -13.17
C LEU A 8 16.49 -8.75 -14.52
N TYR A 9 15.73 -8.07 -15.39
CA TYR A 9 16.17 -7.77 -16.76
C TYR A 9 16.42 -6.28 -17.03
N ALA A 10 16.00 -5.37 -16.14
CA ALA A 10 16.35 -3.96 -16.27
C ALA A 10 17.81 -3.71 -15.85
N PRO A 11 18.45 -2.65 -16.38
CA PRO A 11 19.72 -2.19 -15.85
C PRO A 11 19.61 -1.93 -14.33
N ARG A 12 20.66 -2.29 -13.59
CA ARG A 12 20.64 -2.16 -12.11
C ARG A 12 20.53 -0.71 -11.62
N ASP A 13 20.99 0.23 -12.42
CA ASP A 13 20.90 1.68 -12.23
C ASP A 13 19.61 2.29 -12.78
N ALA A 14 18.73 1.48 -13.39
CA ALA A 14 17.44 1.97 -13.85
C ALA A 14 16.69 2.67 -12.73
N ARG A 15 16.27 3.92 -12.97
CA ARG A 15 15.62 4.78 -11.97
C ARG A 15 14.48 4.07 -11.22
N ALA A 16 13.64 3.32 -11.93
CA ALA A 16 12.53 2.59 -11.34
C ALA A 16 13.02 1.51 -10.36
N THR A 17 14.08 0.76 -10.71
CA THR A 17 14.67 -0.26 -9.84
C THR A 17 15.26 0.36 -8.58
N VAL A 18 16.08 1.39 -8.75
CA VAL A 18 16.72 2.12 -7.64
C VAL A 18 15.66 2.73 -6.71
N SER A 19 14.68 3.43 -7.26
CA SER A 19 13.62 4.07 -6.47
C SER A 19 12.77 3.06 -5.68
N LEU A 20 12.40 1.94 -6.30
CA LEU A 20 11.52 0.93 -5.67
C LEU A 20 12.24 -0.01 -4.68
N THR A 21 13.59 -0.05 -4.71
CA THR A 21 14.39 -0.85 -3.77
C THR A 21 15.13 0.00 -2.73
N ARG A 22 15.02 1.34 -2.81
CA ARG A 22 15.60 2.26 -1.84
C ARG A 22 14.92 2.11 -0.48
N ARG A 23 15.74 2.17 0.58
CA ARG A 23 15.28 2.18 1.98
C ARG A 23 15.86 3.41 2.69
N ASP A 24 15.08 3.97 3.60
CA ASP A 24 15.61 4.84 4.66
C ASP A 24 16.07 3.96 5.84
N PRO A 25 17.24 4.17 6.44
CA PRO A 25 17.71 3.38 7.59
C PRO A 25 16.76 3.42 8.80
N ARG A 26 15.92 4.45 8.91
CA ARG A 26 14.89 4.59 9.94
C ARG A 26 13.68 3.66 9.74
N GLU A 27 13.51 3.10 8.55
CA GLU A 27 12.41 2.16 8.22
C GLU A 27 12.81 0.74 8.59
N THR A 28 12.57 0.36 9.85
CA THR A 28 13.00 -0.94 10.39
C THR A 28 12.08 -2.11 10.03
N ARG A 29 10.84 -1.85 9.63
CA ARG A 29 9.81 -2.87 9.32
C ARG A 29 9.23 -2.69 7.93
N LEU A 30 10.08 -2.41 6.96
CA LEU A 30 9.68 -2.21 5.57
C LEU A 30 9.60 -3.55 4.83
N GLY A 31 8.45 -3.85 4.24
CA GLY A 31 8.27 -4.97 3.31
C GLY A 31 8.45 -4.54 1.87
N LEU A 32 9.01 -5.41 1.06
CA LEU A 32 9.11 -5.23 -0.39
C LEU A 32 8.00 -6.00 -1.10
N GLN A 33 7.16 -5.31 -1.86
CA GLN A 33 6.11 -5.98 -2.62
C GLN A 33 6.58 -6.27 -4.05
N LEU A 34 6.58 -7.57 -4.42
CA LEU A 34 6.83 -8.09 -5.76
C LEU A 34 5.53 -8.42 -6.49
N PHE A 35 5.56 -8.35 -7.82
CA PHE A 35 4.54 -8.94 -8.68
C PHE A 35 5.17 -9.63 -9.88
N GLY A 36 4.50 -10.66 -10.37
CA GLY A 36 4.87 -11.51 -11.49
C GLY A 36 4.00 -12.76 -11.49
N ARG A 37 4.01 -13.51 -12.57
CA ARG A 37 3.28 -14.78 -12.70
C ARG A 37 4.19 -15.98 -12.90
N GLU A 38 5.46 -15.77 -13.24
CA GLU A 38 6.43 -16.81 -13.47
C GLU A 38 7.11 -17.21 -12.15
N PRO A 39 6.91 -18.46 -11.64
CA PRO A 39 7.47 -18.90 -10.37
C PRO A 39 8.99 -18.74 -10.28
N ASP A 40 9.71 -19.07 -11.36
CA ASP A 40 11.19 -19.01 -11.39
C ASP A 40 11.70 -17.56 -11.30
N LEU A 41 11.01 -16.61 -11.96
CA LEU A 41 11.41 -15.20 -11.88
C LEU A 41 11.11 -14.62 -10.51
N ILE A 42 9.98 -14.99 -9.91
CA ILE A 42 9.66 -14.59 -8.52
C ILE A 42 10.68 -15.17 -7.55
N ALA A 43 11.06 -16.45 -7.69
CA ALA A 43 12.08 -17.08 -6.85
C ALA A 43 13.43 -16.35 -6.94
N ARG A 44 13.91 -16.10 -8.16
CA ARG A 44 15.17 -15.39 -8.39
C ARG A 44 15.15 -13.98 -7.81
N ALA A 45 14.10 -13.21 -8.06
CA ALA A 45 13.97 -11.86 -7.53
C ALA A 45 13.88 -11.87 -5.98
N ALA A 46 13.14 -12.81 -5.40
CA ALA A 46 13.04 -12.96 -3.95
C ALA A 46 14.41 -13.29 -3.32
N ALA A 47 15.17 -14.21 -3.92
CA ALA A 47 16.51 -14.55 -3.45
C ALA A 47 17.48 -13.36 -3.51
N GLU A 48 17.55 -12.64 -4.64
CA GLU A 48 18.44 -11.49 -4.81
C GLU A 48 18.09 -10.30 -3.88
N LEU A 49 16.82 -10.19 -3.48
CA LEU A 49 16.33 -9.10 -2.64
C LEU A 49 16.35 -9.43 -1.15
N SER A 50 16.61 -10.69 -0.76
CA SER A 50 16.60 -11.15 0.63
C SER A 50 17.57 -10.39 1.53
N ASP A 51 18.77 -10.07 1.01
CA ASP A 51 19.85 -9.42 1.77
C ASP A 51 19.86 -7.88 1.63
N LYS A 52 18.79 -7.30 1.06
CA LYS A 52 18.65 -5.85 0.90
C LYS A 52 18.10 -5.15 2.15
N GLY A 53 17.90 -5.88 3.24
CA GLY A 53 17.48 -5.36 4.55
C GLY A 53 15.98 -5.09 4.67
N PHE A 54 15.14 -5.69 3.82
CA PHE A 54 13.69 -5.70 4.01
C PHE A 54 13.31 -6.67 5.13
N ALA A 55 12.20 -6.38 5.81
CA ALA A 55 11.70 -7.23 6.89
C ALA A 55 10.93 -8.45 6.37
N PHE A 56 10.32 -8.35 5.20
CA PHE A 56 9.56 -9.42 4.55
C PHE A 56 9.39 -9.12 3.06
N ILE A 57 9.05 -10.15 2.29
CA ILE A 57 8.62 -10.03 0.89
C ILE A 57 7.12 -10.24 0.82
N ASP A 58 6.41 -9.32 0.17
CA ASP A 58 4.98 -9.42 -0.09
C ASP A 58 4.71 -9.67 -1.57
N LEU A 59 3.84 -10.63 -1.89
CA LEU A 59 3.45 -10.93 -3.27
C LEU A 59 2.12 -10.26 -3.60
N ASN A 60 2.10 -9.49 -4.67
CA ASN A 60 0.88 -8.84 -5.15
C ASN A 60 0.07 -9.78 -6.04
N MET A 61 -1.04 -10.28 -5.51
CA MET A 61 -2.06 -11.05 -6.22
C MET A 61 -3.42 -10.36 -6.20
N GLY A 62 -3.42 -9.00 -6.06
CA GLY A 62 -4.65 -8.22 -5.92
C GLY A 62 -4.73 -6.95 -6.77
N CYS A 63 -3.69 -6.55 -7.50
CA CYS A 63 -3.71 -5.36 -8.34
C CYS A 63 -4.73 -5.52 -9.50
N PRO A 64 -5.73 -4.60 -9.62
CA PRO A 64 -6.77 -4.73 -10.64
C PRO A 64 -6.43 -4.00 -11.94
N ALA A 65 -5.29 -3.29 -12.00
CA ALA A 65 -4.93 -2.43 -13.12
C ALA A 65 -4.80 -3.23 -14.44
N PRO A 66 -5.42 -2.77 -15.55
CA PRO A 66 -5.40 -3.49 -16.83
C PRO A 66 -3.99 -3.81 -17.33
N LYS A 67 -3.03 -2.90 -17.13
CA LYS A 67 -1.62 -3.10 -17.49
C LYS A 67 -0.98 -4.29 -16.76
N ILE A 68 -1.43 -4.62 -15.55
CA ILE A 68 -0.92 -5.75 -14.75
C ILE A 68 -1.72 -7.01 -15.10
N THR A 69 -3.05 -6.92 -15.03
CA THR A 69 -3.92 -8.08 -15.25
C THR A 69 -3.90 -8.58 -16.69
N GLY A 70 -3.61 -7.70 -17.67
CA GLY A 70 -3.44 -8.08 -19.07
C GLY A 70 -2.26 -9.01 -19.31
N ASN A 71 -1.25 -9.01 -18.42
CA ASN A 71 -0.12 -9.92 -18.44
C ASN A 71 -0.35 -11.18 -17.59
N GLY A 72 -1.55 -11.41 -17.07
CA GLY A 72 -1.84 -12.53 -16.16
C GLY A 72 -1.32 -12.35 -14.73
N GLU A 73 -0.89 -11.14 -14.36
CA GLU A 73 -0.30 -10.80 -13.07
C GLU A 73 -1.31 -10.13 -12.12
N GLY A 74 -0.92 -9.89 -10.88
CA GLY A 74 -1.77 -9.24 -9.89
C GLY A 74 -3.05 -10.04 -9.62
N SER A 75 -4.22 -9.40 -9.69
CA SER A 75 -5.48 -10.09 -9.43
C SER A 75 -5.87 -11.14 -10.49
N ALA A 76 -5.22 -11.19 -11.65
CA ALA A 76 -5.44 -12.25 -12.63
C ALA A 76 -5.04 -13.63 -12.10
N LEU A 77 -4.04 -13.70 -11.21
CA LEU A 77 -3.64 -14.95 -10.54
C LEU A 77 -4.77 -15.57 -9.70
N MET A 78 -5.78 -14.81 -9.28
CA MET A 78 -6.94 -15.35 -8.58
C MET A 78 -7.85 -16.23 -9.46
N ARG A 79 -7.65 -16.20 -10.77
CA ARG A 79 -8.32 -17.10 -11.74
C ARG A 79 -7.52 -18.39 -11.98
N GLU A 80 -6.28 -18.44 -11.54
CA GLU A 80 -5.32 -19.53 -11.73
C GLU A 80 -4.75 -19.92 -10.34
N PRO A 81 -5.56 -20.49 -9.43
CA PRO A 81 -5.17 -20.71 -8.03
C PRO A 81 -3.97 -21.66 -7.87
N GLU A 82 -3.81 -22.65 -8.76
CA GLU A 82 -2.65 -23.54 -8.82
C GLU A 82 -1.37 -22.77 -9.16
N LEU A 83 -1.43 -21.86 -10.13
CA LEU A 83 -0.30 -21.00 -10.48
C LEU A 83 0.02 -20.02 -9.34
N ALA A 84 -0.99 -19.43 -8.72
CA ALA A 84 -0.80 -18.55 -7.56
C ALA A 84 -0.10 -19.28 -6.41
N GLN A 85 -0.50 -20.52 -6.12
CA GLN A 85 0.16 -21.39 -5.14
C GLN A 85 1.62 -21.68 -5.53
N ALA A 86 1.88 -22.02 -6.80
CA ALA A 86 3.23 -22.30 -7.30
C ALA A 86 4.16 -21.08 -7.20
N VAL A 87 3.66 -19.88 -7.53
CA VAL A 87 4.35 -18.59 -7.38
C VAL A 87 4.70 -18.33 -5.92
N ALA A 88 3.75 -18.50 -5.00
CA ALA A 88 3.98 -18.31 -3.57
C ALA A 88 4.99 -19.32 -3.02
N ALA A 89 4.84 -20.59 -3.33
CA ALA A 89 5.77 -21.64 -2.91
C ALA A 89 7.19 -21.44 -3.46
N ALA A 90 7.35 -20.94 -4.69
CA ALA A 90 8.64 -20.61 -5.26
C ALA A 90 9.33 -19.47 -4.50
N ALA A 91 8.59 -18.40 -4.16
CA ALA A 91 9.12 -17.33 -3.32
C ALA A 91 9.53 -17.83 -1.92
N VAL A 92 8.66 -18.59 -1.24
CA VAL A 92 8.93 -19.14 0.10
C VAL A 92 10.20 -19.97 0.14
N ARG A 93 10.44 -20.80 -0.87
CA ARG A 93 11.66 -21.63 -0.93
C ARG A 93 12.93 -20.84 -1.25
N ALA A 94 12.79 -19.69 -1.90
CA ALA A 94 13.93 -18.93 -2.42
C ALA A 94 14.48 -17.88 -1.47
N THR A 95 13.76 -17.52 -0.41
CA THR A 95 14.18 -16.47 0.54
C THR A 95 14.13 -16.96 1.99
N HIS A 96 15.03 -16.43 2.84
CA HIS A 96 14.97 -16.62 4.28
C HIS A 96 13.98 -15.66 4.97
N LEU A 97 13.50 -14.64 4.25
CA LEU A 97 12.54 -13.67 4.78
C LEU A 97 11.13 -14.26 4.84
N PRO A 98 10.29 -13.81 5.79
CA PRO A 98 8.87 -14.11 5.75
C PRO A 98 8.25 -13.68 4.41
N VAL A 99 7.44 -14.55 3.80
CA VAL A 99 6.68 -14.22 2.60
C VAL A 99 5.22 -14.01 2.98
N THR A 100 4.65 -12.89 2.56
CA THR A 100 3.22 -12.56 2.71
C THR A 100 2.58 -12.40 1.33
N VAL A 101 1.25 -12.44 1.28
CA VAL A 101 0.52 -12.26 0.02
C VAL A 101 -0.62 -11.27 0.18
N LYS A 102 -0.75 -10.34 -0.74
CA LYS A 102 -1.90 -9.42 -0.84
C LYS A 102 -2.84 -9.87 -1.93
N ILE A 103 -4.09 -10.21 -1.57
CA ILE A 103 -5.16 -10.65 -2.48
C ILE A 103 -6.36 -9.70 -2.47
N ARG A 104 -7.31 -9.93 -3.37
CA ARG A 104 -8.67 -9.37 -3.35
C ARG A 104 -9.69 -10.43 -2.93
N ALA A 105 -10.99 -10.05 -2.89
CA ALA A 105 -12.09 -10.98 -2.66
C ALA A 105 -12.15 -12.08 -3.75
N GLY A 106 -11.74 -11.74 -4.96
CA GLY A 106 -11.72 -12.62 -6.12
C GLY A 106 -11.59 -11.80 -7.41
N TRP A 107 -11.79 -12.45 -8.55
CA TRP A 107 -11.84 -11.77 -9.84
C TRP A 107 -13.20 -11.09 -10.06
N ASP A 108 -14.26 -11.86 -10.14
CA ASP A 108 -15.67 -11.45 -10.33
C ASP A 108 -16.56 -11.92 -9.17
N SER A 109 -16.17 -12.96 -8.49
CA SER A 109 -16.84 -13.60 -7.36
C SER A 109 -15.87 -13.82 -6.19
N ALA A 110 -16.38 -14.16 -5.00
CA ALA A 110 -15.59 -14.31 -3.79
C ALA A 110 -14.89 -15.69 -3.73
N THR A 111 -13.68 -15.78 -4.28
CA THR A 111 -12.83 -16.99 -4.28
C THR A 111 -11.68 -16.92 -3.28
N ALA A 112 -11.53 -15.82 -2.54
CA ALA A 112 -10.41 -15.60 -1.61
C ALA A 112 -10.24 -16.71 -0.55
N PRO A 113 -11.28 -17.31 0.07
CA PRO A 113 -11.09 -18.34 1.09
C PRO A 113 -10.41 -19.61 0.55
N GLU A 114 -10.73 -20.02 -0.68
CA GLU A 114 -10.07 -21.18 -1.32
C GLU A 114 -8.60 -20.87 -1.63
N LEU A 115 -8.35 -19.73 -2.27
CA LEU A 115 -6.99 -19.29 -2.56
C LEU A 115 -6.15 -19.15 -1.28
N ALA A 116 -6.73 -18.63 -0.20
CA ALA A 116 -6.03 -18.48 1.06
C ALA A 116 -5.53 -19.81 1.65
N ARG A 117 -6.31 -20.91 1.56
CA ARG A 117 -5.86 -22.25 1.96
C ARG A 117 -4.66 -22.70 1.14
N ARG A 118 -4.70 -22.56 -0.19
CA ARG A 118 -3.59 -22.90 -1.09
C ARG A 118 -2.34 -22.09 -0.79
N LEU A 119 -2.49 -20.80 -0.45
CA LEU A 119 -1.37 -19.95 -0.06
C LEU A 119 -0.78 -20.37 1.29
N GLN A 120 -1.63 -20.76 2.24
CA GLN A 120 -1.17 -21.36 3.51
C GLN A 120 -0.37 -22.63 3.27
N ASP A 121 -0.84 -23.52 2.41
CA ASP A 121 -0.14 -24.77 2.04
C ASP A 121 1.19 -24.48 1.31
N ALA A 122 1.29 -23.37 0.60
CA ALA A 122 2.53 -22.88 0.00
C ALA A 122 3.55 -22.35 1.02
N GLY A 123 3.16 -22.15 2.29
CA GLY A 123 4.05 -21.74 3.38
C GLY A 123 4.15 -20.22 3.59
N VAL A 124 3.20 -19.44 3.07
CA VAL A 124 3.17 -17.98 3.35
C VAL A 124 2.90 -17.72 4.84
N ARG A 125 3.34 -16.56 5.35
CA ARG A 125 3.30 -16.23 6.78
C ARG A 125 2.14 -15.33 7.18
N ALA A 126 1.52 -14.61 6.23
CA ALA A 126 0.30 -13.83 6.43
C ALA A 126 -0.36 -13.53 5.09
N ILE A 127 -1.66 -13.24 5.12
CA ILE A 127 -2.44 -12.84 3.94
C ILE A 127 -3.16 -11.53 4.23
N ALA A 128 -2.98 -10.52 3.37
CA ALA A 128 -3.78 -9.31 3.40
C ALA A 128 -4.91 -9.40 2.35
N VAL A 129 -6.15 -9.15 2.77
CA VAL A 129 -7.35 -9.32 1.94
C VAL A 129 -8.04 -7.98 1.72
N HIS A 130 -8.06 -7.51 0.49
CA HIS A 130 -8.94 -6.39 0.11
C HIS A 130 -10.33 -6.95 -0.25
N ALA A 131 -11.33 -6.57 0.52
CA ALA A 131 -12.69 -7.11 0.45
C ALA A 131 -13.51 -6.53 -0.73
N ARG A 132 -12.92 -6.41 -1.89
CA ARG A 132 -13.56 -6.14 -3.19
C ARG A 132 -13.03 -7.09 -4.25
N THR A 133 -13.87 -7.49 -5.20
CA THR A 133 -13.42 -8.23 -6.38
C THR A 133 -12.59 -7.33 -7.31
N ARG A 134 -11.91 -7.94 -8.29
CA ARG A 134 -11.23 -7.19 -9.36
C ARG A 134 -12.23 -6.38 -10.17
N MET A 135 -13.41 -6.93 -10.46
CA MET A 135 -14.43 -6.26 -11.27
C MET A 135 -15.00 -5.03 -10.59
N GLN A 136 -15.13 -5.02 -9.27
CA GLN A 136 -15.54 -3.85 -8.50
C GLN A 136 -14.51 -2.71 -8.56
N PHE A 137 -13.24 -3.03 -8.76
CA PHE A 137 -12.14 -2.06 -8.72
C PHE A 137 -12.09 -1.31 -7.37
N TYR A 138 -12.76 -0.15 -7.27
CA TYR A 138 -12.94 0.65 -6.05
C TYR A 138 -14.41 1.07 -5.85
N SER A 139 -15.33 0.60 -6.69
CA SER A 139 -16.76 0.93 -6.60
C SER A 139 -17.47 0.15 -5.49
N GLY A 140 -18.61 0.67 -5.07
CA GLY A 140 -19.42 0.05 -4.02
C GLY A 140 -18.71 0.04 -2.66
N LYS A 141 -19.18 -0.81 -1.76
CA LYS A 141 -18.60 -1.05 -0.43
C LYS A 141 -17.73 -2.31 -0.43
N ALA A 142 -16.71 -2.34 0.40
CA ALA A 142 -15.93 -3.55 0.67
C ALA A 142 -16.81 -4.54 1.45
N ASP A 143 -16.89 -5.77 0.98
CA ASP A 143 -17.65 -6.84 1.65
C ASP A 143 -16.76 -7.54 2.69
N TRP A 144 -16.81 -7.07 3.92
CA TRP A 144 -15.98 -7.58 5.01
C TRP A 144 -16.28 -9.05 5.38
N SER A 145 -17.44 -9.59 5.00
CA SER A 145 -17.75 -11.01 5.20
C SER A 145 -16.73 -11.93 4.51
N VAL A 146 -16.12 -11.47 3.41
CA VAL A 146 -15.05 -12.21 2.72
C VAL A 146 -13.78 -12.28 3.59
N ILE A 147 -13.43 -11.21 4.32
CA ILE A 147 -12.29 -11.24 5.25
C ILE A 147 -12.56 -12.25 6.37
N GLN A 148 -13.77 -12.22 6.95
CA GLN A 148 -14.20 -13.19 7.96
C GLN A 148 -14.12 -14.64 7.43
N ALA A 149 -14.60 -14.87 6.20
CA ALA A 149 -14.53 -16.19 5.57
C ALA A 149 -13.09 -16.67 5.36
N VAL A 150 -12.19 -15.78 4.95
CA VAL A 150 -10.74 -16.09 4.86
C VAL A 150 -10.18 -16.39 6.23
N LYS A 151 -10.49 -15.58 7.27
CA LYS A 151 -9.99 -15.80 8.64
C LYS A 151 -10.42 -17.16 9.19
N ARG A 152 -11.64 -17.60 8.90
CA ARG A 152 -12.13 -18.94 9.27
C ARG A 152 -11.49 -20.08 8.45
N ALA A 153 -10.98 -19.79 7.27
CA ALA A 153 -10.45 -20.78 6.34
C ALA A 153 -8.97 -21.14 6.59
N VAL A 154 -8.22 -20.29 7.31
CA VAL A 154 -6.77 -20.44 7.53
C VAL A 154 -6.40 -20.20 8.99
N SER A 155 -5.25 -20.76 9.41
CA SER A 155 -4.70 -20.57 10.76
C SER A 155 -3.67 -19.45 10.86
N LEU A 156 -3.19 -18.97 9.73
CA LEU A 156 -2.20 -17.88 9.68
C LEU A 156 -2.84 -16.50 9.87
N PRO A 157 -2.05 -15.46 10.18
CA PRO A 157 -2.53 -14.10 10.33
C PRO A 157 -3.20 -13.58 9.07
N VAL A 158 -4.40 -12.99 9.24
CA VAL A 158 -5.18 -12.32 8.18
C VAL A 158 -5.24 -10.83 8.46
N ILE A 159 -4.89 -10.03 7.47
CA ILE A 159 -4.89 -8.57 7.53
C ILE A 159 -6.07 -8.03 6.71
N GLY A 160 -7.02 -7.39 7.38
CA GLY A 160 -8.20 -6.81 6.76
C GLY A 160 -7.88 -5.49 6.04
N ASN A 161 -8.41 -5.34 4.82
CA ASN A 161 -8.25 -4.14 4.01
C ASN A 161 -9.54 -3.80 3.26
N GLY A 162 -9.83 -2.52 3.15
CA GLY A 162 -10.96 -1.94 2.43
C GLY A 162 -11.86 -1.11 3.33
N ASP A 163 -12.05 0.16 2.96
CA ASP A 163 -12.93 1.13 3.60
C ASP A 163 -12.64 1.42 5.09
N ILE A 164 -11.39 1.23 5.51
CA ILE A 164 -10.91 1.75 6.80
C ILE A 164 -10.57 3.23 6.59
N VAL A 165 -11.33 4.11 7.25
CA VAL A 165 -11.23 5.56 7.09
C VAL A 165 -10.95 6.31 8.40
N ASP A 166 -11.15 5.65 9.55
CA ASP A 166 -10.99 6.20 10.91
C ASP A 166 -10.84 5.08 11.96
N GLY A 167 -10.81 5.46 13.23
CA GLY A 167 -10.72 4.53 14.35
C GLY A 167 -11.95 3.64 14.50
N GLU A 168 -13.15 4.17 14.26
CA GLU A 168 -14.41 3.43 14.35
C GLU A 168 -14.49 2.32 13.30
N SER A 169 -14.24 2.64 12.03
CA SER A 169 -14.20 1.64 10.95
C SER A 169 -13.11 0.60 11.15
N ALA A 170 -11.99 0.98 11.76
CA ALA A 170 -10.91 0.06 12.12
C ALA A 170 -11.35 -0.93 13.22
N ALA A 171 -11.98 -0.43 14.30
CA ALA A 171 -12.52 -1.27 15.38
C ALA A 171 -13.59 -2.23 14.85
N ARG A 172 -14.55 -1.71 14.09
CA ARG A 172 -15.59 -2.54 13.47
C ARG A 172 -15.03 -3.64 12.57
N MET A 173 -14.02 -3.35 11.75
CA MET A 173 -13.41 -4.39 10.92
C MET A 173 -12.80 -5.50 11.76
N LEU A 174 -12.09 -5.18 12.85
CA LEU A 174 -11.56 -6.21 13.76
C LEU A 174 -12.67 -7.05 14.41
N GLU A 175 -13.72 -6.39 14.88
CA GLU A 175 -14.86 -7.04 15.55
C GLU A 175 -15.66 -7.92 14.58
N GLU A 176 -16.07 -7.38 13.43
CA GLU A 176 -16.93 -8.09 12.48
C GLU A 176 -16.20 -9.25 11.77
N THR A 177 -14.89 -9.13 11.55
CA THR A 177 -14.15 -10.11 10.74
C THR A 177 -13.27 -11.06 11.53
N GLY A 178 -12.85 -10.66 12.74
CA GLY A 178 -11.87 -11.38 13.54
C GLY A 178 -10.46 -11.39 12.93
N CYS A 179 -10.14 -10.49 11.99
CA CYS A 179 -8.81 -10.39 11.39
C CYS A 179 -7.77 -9.96 12.44
N ASP A 180 -6.51 -10.35 12.22
CA ASP A 180 -5.41 -10.14 13.18
C ASP A 180 -4.73 -8.78 13.03
N GLY A 181 -5.00 -8.07 11.94
CA GLY A 181 -4.40 -6.77 11.65
C GLY A 181 -5.17 -6.01 10.58
N LEU A 182 -4.79 -4.75 10.41
CA LEU A 182 -5.46 -3.81 9.51
C LEU A 182 -4.47 -3.23 8.50
N MET A 183 -4.91 -3.08 7.25
CA MET A 183 -4.18 -2.37 6.22
C MET A 183 -4.99 -1.15 5.77
N VAL A 184 -4.49 0.04 6.07
CA VAL A 184 -5.05 1.31 5.62
C VAL A 184 -4.43 1.69 4.28
N ALA A 185 -5.23 2.19 3.35
CA ALA A 185 -4.76 2.61 2.02
C ALA A 185 -5.12 4.08 1.74
N ARG A 186 -6.24 4.34 1.07
CA ARG A 186 -6.62 5.70 0.62
C ARG A 186 -6.73 6.71 1.75
N ALA A 187 -7.20 6.30 2.92
CA ALA A 187 -7.37 7.19 4.07
C ALA A 187 -6.04 7.68 4.70
N ALA A 188 -4.91 7.05 4.35
CA ALA A 188 -3.57 7.52 4.75
C ALA A 188 -3.00 8.58 3.80
N GLN A 189 -3.62 8.82 2.65
CA GLN A 189 -3.15 9.83 1.69
C GLN A 189 -3.38 11.24 2.24
N GLY A 190 -2.30 11.99 2.47
CA GLY A 190 -2.33 13.29 3.15
C GLY A 190 -2.76 13.25 4.62
N ASN A 191 -2.86 12.06 5.19
CA ASN A 191 -3.27 11.83 6.58
C ASN A 191 -2.41 10.74 7.25
N PRO A 192 -1.12 10.99 7.49
CA PRO A 192 -0.27 10.01 8.19
C PRO A 192 -0.69 9.79 9.65
N TRP A 193 -1.46 10.68 10.23
CA TRP A 193 -1.97 10.59 11.61
C TRP A 193 -3.04 9.51 11.80
N ILE A 194 -3.64 8.98 10.72
CA ILE A 194 -4.67 7.95 10.81
C ILE A 194 -4.23 6.73 11.62
N PHE A 195 -2.96 6.37 11.56
CA PHE A 195 -2.43 5.24 12.33
C PHE A 195 -2.39 5.52 13.85
N ALA A 196 -2.11 6.77 14.24
CA ALA A 196 -2.18 7.20 15.63
C ALA A 196 -3.64 7.30 16.10
N GLN A 197 -4.53 7.83 15.26
CA GLN A 197 -5.97 7.89 15.51
C GLN A 197 -6.56 6.51 15.75
N ILE A 198 -6.27 5.55 14.87
CA ILE A 198 -6.74 4.17 15.01
C ILE A 198 -6.24 3.55 16.32
N ARG A 199 -4.95 3.72 16.65
CA ARG A 199 -4.40 3.19 17.90
C ARG A 199 -5.03 3.81 19.14
N ALA A 200 -5.24 5.12 19.16
CA ALA A 200 -5.91 5.82 20.26
C ALA A 200 -7.33 5.28 20.43
N HIS A 201 -8.09 5.19 19.34
CA HIS A 201 -9.47 4.68 19.37
C HIS A 201 -9.53 3.25 19.93
N LEU A 202 -8.66 2.34 19.45
CA LEU A 202 -8.62 0.94 19.90
C LEU A 202 -8.19 0.78 21.37
N ARG A 203 -7.54 1.80 21.95
CA ARG A 203 -7.16 1.84 23.38
C ARG A 203 -8.14 2.61 24.25
N GLY A 204 -9.19 3.22 23.67
CA GLY A 204 -10.09 4.11 24.38
C GLY A 204 -9.41 5.43 24.82
N GLU A 205 -8.33 5.83 24.16
CA GLU A 205 -7.57 7.04 24.44
C GLU A 205 -8.15 8.24 23.66
N PRO A 206 -8.11 9.46 24.20
CA PRO A 206 -8.55 10.64 23.47
C PRO A 206 -7.64 10.89 22.26
N TRP A 207 -8.23 11.38 21.17
CA TRP A 207 -7.54 11.74 19.94
C TRP A 207 -7.88 13.17 19.52
N ASN A 208 -6.86 13.99 19.28
CA ASN A 208 -7.00 15.31 18.70
C ASN A 208 -6.54 15.29 17.23
N ALA A 209 -7.39 15.81 16.35
CA ALA A 209 -7.02 15.96 14.94
C ALA A 209 -5.86 16.96 14.79
N PRO A 210 -4.98 16.77 13.79
CA PRO A 210 -3.89 17.71 13.55
C PRO A 210 -4.41 19.10 13.20
N SER A 211 -3.75 20.14 13.69
CA SER A 211 -4.05 21.52 13.33
C SER A 211 -3.71 21.80 11.86
N VAL A 212 -4.15 22.94 11.34
CA VAL A 212 -3.80 23.37 9.97
C VAL A 212 -2.29 23.54 9.84
N GLU A 213 -1.65 24.13 10.84
CA GLU A 213 -0.21 24.33 10.88
C GLU A 213 0.54 23.00 10.87
N GLU A 214 0.12 22.02 11.67
CA GLU A 214 0.72 20.67 11.67
C GLU A 214 0.58 19.98 10.31
N ARG A 215 -0.56 20.13 9.65
CA ARG A 215 -0.79 19.58 8.30
C ARG A 215 0.13 20.22 7.27
N VAL A 216 0.28 21.54 7.31
CA VAL A 216 1.17 22.29 6.40
C VAL A 216 2.63 21.99 6.69
N CYS A 217 3.06 21.98 7.95
CA CYS A 217 4.43 21.59 8.32
C CYS A 217 4.78 20.16 7.85
N THR A 218 3.84 19.23 7.98
CA THR A 218 4.04 17.85 7.50
C THR A 218 4.12 17.78 5.98
N ALA A 219 3.30 18.55 5.27
CA ALA A 219 3.37 18.64 3.80
C ALA A 219 4.71 19.25 3.33
N LEU A 220 5.21 20.27 4.02
CA LEU A 220 6.51 20.90 3.75
C LEU A 220 7.67 19.93 4.01
N ARG A 221 7.63 19.21 5.15
CA ARG A 221 8.61 18.16 5.44
C ARG A 221 8.61 17.07 4.37
N HIS A 222 7.44 16.66 3.88
CA HIS A 222 7.32 15.68 2.79
C HIS A 222 7.95 16.23 1.50
N LEU A 223 7.71 17.51 1.16
CA LEU A 223 8.35 18.18 0.03
C LEU A 223 9.88 18.14 0.15
N ASP A 224 10.42 18.45 1.34
CA ASP A 224 11.87 18.44 1.59
C ASP A 224 12.48 17.05 1.39
N MET A 225 11.82 16.04 1.94
CA MET A 225 12.24 14.65 1.77
C MET A 225 12.21 14.23 0.30
N GLN A 226 11.18 14.63 -0.44
CA GLN A 226 11.06 14.32 -1.87
C GLN A 226 12.14 15.04 -2.70
N ILE A 227 12.47 16.30 -2.36
CA ILE A 227 13.56 17.05 -3.01
C ILE A 227 14.90 16.34 -2.77
N ALA A 228 15.15 15.91 -1.54
CA ALA A 228 16.39 15.20 -1.22
C ALA A 228 16.54 13.85 -1.95
N LEU A 229 15.40 13.21 -2.27
CA LEU A 229 15.38 11.93 -2.97
C LEU A 229 15.51 12.05 -4.49
N ASP A 230 14.79 12.97 -5.12
CA ASP A 230 14.56 12.97 -6.56
C ASP A 230 14.87 14.33 -7.24
N GLY A 231 15.34 15.31 -6.49
CA GLY A 231 15.61 16.67 -6.96
C GLY A 231 14.35 17.55 -7.03
N GLU A 232 14.57 18.88 -7.06
CA GLU A 232 13.50 19.87 -6.93
C GLU A 232 12.42 19.77 -8.01
N GLU A 233 12.83 19.70 -9.27
CA GLU A 233 11.88 19.73 -10.42
C GLU A 233 10.90 18.56 -10.36
N HIS A 234 11.39 17.36 -10.07
CA HIS A 234 10.56 16.18 -9.98
C HIS A 234 9.69 16.21 -8.70
N ALA A 235 10.29 16.57 -7.57
CA ALA A 235 9.61 16.66 -6.30
C ALA A 235 8.42 17.61 -6.33
N VAL A 236 8.59 18.81 -6.88
CA VAL A 236 7.51 19.80 -7.00
C VAL A 236 6.33 19.23 -7.79
N ARG A 237 6.58 18.55 -8.90
CA ARG A 237 5.52 17.93 -9.71
C ARG A 237 4.78 16.82 -8.97
N GLU A 238 5.52 15.91 -8.33
CA GLU A 238 4.94 14.79 -7.57
C GLU A 238 4.16 15.29 -6.34
N MET A 239 4.67 16.31 -5.67
CA MET A 239 4.06 16.85 -4.46
C MET A 239 2.72 17.56 -4.70
N ARG A 240 2.39 17.98 -5.93
CA ARG A 240 1.08 18.60 -6.24
C ARG A 240 -0.09 17.75 -5.77
N LYS A 241 -0.08 16.45 -6.07
CA LYS A 241 -1.12 15.52 -5.63
C LYS A 241 -1.10 15.30 -4.11
N HIS A 242 0.10 15.19 -3.52
CA HIS A 242 0.22 14.97 -2.08
C HIS A 242 -0.25 16.18 -1.26
N ILE A 243 0.13 17.39 -1.69
CA ILE A 243 -0.34 18.63 -1.06
C ILE A 243 -1.87 18.73 -1.17
N ALA A 244 -2.45 18.39 -2.33
CA ALA A 244 -3.90 18.38 -2.51
C ALA A 244 -4.61 17.46 -1.48
N TRP A 245 -3.98 16.34 -1.12
CA TRP A 245 -4.50 15.46 -0.06
C TRP A 245 -4.33 16.05 1.34
N TYR A 246 -3.16 16.65 1.66
CA TYR A 246 -2.91 17.28 2.97
C TYR A 246 -3.90 18.40 3.26
N VAL A 247 -4.29 19.19 2.26
CA VAL A 247 -5.21 20.32 2.44
C VAL A 247 -6.68 19.97 2.18
N SER A 248 -6.99 18.71 1.93
CA SER A 248 -8.35 18.26 1.67
C SER A 248 -9.27 18.59 2.84
N GLY A 249 -10.46 19.14 2.54
CA GLY A 249 -11.46 19.54 3.55
C GLY A 249 -11.19 20.89 4.23
N LEU A 250 -10.05 21.55 3.97
CA LEU A 250 -9.80 22.88 4.50
C LEU A 250 -10.46 23.99 3.66
N ARG A 251 -10.85 25.09 4.30
CA ARG A 251 -11.45 26.26 3.63
C ARG A 251 -10.50 26.80 2.55
N GLY A 252 -11.00 27.05 1.34
CA GLY A 252 -10.19 27.60 0.25
C GLY A 252 -9.21 26.61 -0.42
N SER A 253 -9.19 25.34 -0.03
CA SER A 253 -8.27 24.34 -0.57
C SER A 253 -8.32 24.13 -2.09
N ALA A 254 -9.47 24.38 -2.73
CA ALA A 254 -9.58 24.30 -4.19
C ALA A 254 -8.73 25.38 -4.87
N ARG A 255 -8.82 26.64 -4.42
CA ARG A 255 -8.02 27.76 -4.93
C ARG A 255 -6.53 27.58 -4.65
N LEU A 256 -6.18 27.05 -3.48
CA LEU A 256 -4.79 26.73 -3.15
C LEU A 256 -4.21 25.68 -4.11
N ARG A 257 -4.95 24.60 -4.40
CA ARG A 257 -4.53 23.55 -5.34
C ARG A 257 -4.28 24.09 -6.73
N GLU A 258 -5.14 25.00 -7.23
CA GLU A 258 -4.96 25.67 -8.51
C GLU A 258 -3.66 26.46 -8.54
N LYS A 259 -3.39 27.29 -7.52
CA LYS A 259 -2.14 28.02 -7.40
C LYS A 259 -0.92 27.09 -7.40
N ILE A 260 -0.90 26.07 -6.54
CA ILE A 260 0.24 25.15 -6.41
C ILE A 260 0.52 24.40 -7.71
N ASN A 261 -0.50 24.04 -8.48
CA ASN A 261 -0.31 23.36 -9.75
C ASN A 261 0.46 24.20 -10.80
N ALA A 262 0.44 25.51 -10.67
CA ALA A 262 1.15 26.44 -11.55
C ALA A 262 2.58 26.74 -11.09
N LEU A 263 2.95 26.43 -9.83
CA LEU A 263 4.25 26.79 -9.27
C LEU A 263 5.34 25.80 -9.68
N PRO A 264 6.47 26.28 -10.27
CA PRO A 264 7.57 25.44 -10.72
C PRO A 264 8.67 25.24 -9.66
N ARG A 265 8.73 26.06 -8.61
CA ARG A 265 9.82 26.09 -7.63
C ARG A 265 9.35 25.75 -6.23
N ALA A 266 10.16 25.00 -5.50
CA ALA A 266 9.86 24.57 -4.14
C ALA A 266 9.63 25.74 -3.17
N GLN A 267 10.43 26.80 -3.29
CA GLN A 267 10.27 27.99 -2.44
C GLN A 267 8.89 28.64 -2.65
N GLN A 268 8.44 28.76 -3.89
CA GLN A 268 7.10 29.30 -4.18
C GLN A 268 5.98 28.44 -3.57
N VAL A 269 6.14 27.10 -3.61
CA VAL A 269 5.20 26.17 -2.98
C VAL A 269 5.19 26.35 -1.46
N ARG A 270 6.37 26.54 -0.83
CA ARG A 270 6.49 26.82 0.62
C ARG A 270 5.77 28.10 1.00
N ASP A 271 6.10 29.20 0.33
CA ASP A 271 5.52 30.50 0.61
C ASP A 271 3.99 30.46 0.48
N CYS A 272 3.50 29.84 -0.59
CA CYS A 272 2.06 29.69 -0.83
C CYS A 272 1.35 28.85 0.26
N LEU A 273 1.99 27.79 0.79
CA LEU A 273 1.42 26.98 1.85
C LEU A 273 1.43 27.71 3.20
N LEU A 274 2.52 28.43 3.52
CA LEU A 274 2.62 29.21 4.75
C LEU A 274 1.63 30.38 4.77
N GLU A 275 1.51 31.13 3.66
CA GLU A 275 0.49 32.16 3.51
C GLU A 275 -0.92 31.62 3.67
N TYR A 276 -1.19 30.44 3.13
CA TYR A 276 -2.49 29.78 3.26
C TYR A 276 -2.79 29.42 4.72
N ALA A 277 -1.84 28.84 5.44
CA ALA A 277 -2.01 28.49 6.85
C ALA A 277 -2.28 29.75 7.72
N ALA A 278 -1.60 30.86 7.44
CA ALA A 278 -1.79 32.12 8.17
C ALA A 278 -3.17 32.78 7.95
N GLN A 279 -3.95 32.34 6.95
CA GLN A 279 -5.29 32.88 6.61
C GLN A 279 -6.43 32.03 7.18
N LEU A 280 -6.16 30.91 7.84
CA LEU A 280 -7.15 29.99 8.39
C LEU A 280 -7.28 30.10 9.90
#